data_263acd17005f9844a93a247a9ff44c19
#
_entry.id   263acd17005f9844a93a247a9ff44c19
#
_cell.length_a   1.000
_cell.length_b   1.000
_cell.length_c   1.000
_cell.angle_alpha   90.00
_cell.angle_beta   90.00
_cell.angle_gamma   90.00
#
_symmetry.space_group_name_H-M   'P 1'
#
loop_
_entity.id
_entity.type
_entity.pdbx_description
1 polymer ?
#
loop_
_entity_poly.entity_id
_entity_poly.type
_entity_poly.pdbx_seq_one_letter_code
_entity_poly.pdbx_strand_id
1 'polypeptide(L)'
;MAQHVQATLRFANKHNIRLTIKNTGHNPEKSSGYGSLSIWTHHMKHIEIHRYFTPTKCRSAESPFGAAIVGAGVQDGEILQYLAKRNLTTVVGSNMDVGVTGWATGGGHGILTGVYGMGADNIIEANIVTSQRDIVTANECQNSDIFWAIRGGVVALVSF
;
A
#
# COMPACT_ATOMS: atom_id res chain seq x y z
N MET A 1 -7.32 -2.81 12.63
CA MET A 1 -5.86 -2.92 12.38
C MET A 1 -5.17 -1.55 12.36
N ALA A 2 -5.69 -0.52 11.72
CA ALA A 2 -5.10 0.83 11.76
C ALA A 2 -4.89 1.38 13.19
N GLN A 3 -5.82 1.08 14.10
CA GLN A 3 -5.70 1.46 15.52
C GLN A 3 -4.48 0.85 16.22
N HIS A 4 -4.04 -0.36 15.83
CA HIS A 4 -2.82 -0.97 16.36
C HIS A 4 -1.57 -0.21 15.88
N VAL A 5 -1.56 0.21 14.62
CA VAL A 5 -0.50 1.06 14.07
C VAL A 5 -0.44 2.38 14.83
N GLN A 6 -1.59 3.04 15.06
CA GLN A 6 -1.66 4.26 15.86
C GLN A 6 -1.14 4.07 17.30
N ALA A 7 -1.48 2.94 17.95
CA ALA A 7 -1.01 2.63 19.29
C ALA A 7 0.52 2.44 19.31
N THR A 8 1.07 1.73 18.31
CA THR A 8 2.53 1.53 18.17
C THR A 8 3.25 2.86 17.94
N LEU A 9 2.70 3.73 17.09
CA LEU A 9 3.25 5.08 16.87
C LEU A 9 3.25 5.91 18.17
N ARG A 10 2.16 5.85 18.95
CA ARG A 10 2.09 6.54 20.25
C ARG A 10 3.16 6.04 21.22
N PHE A 11 3.34 4.73 21.28
CA PHE A 11 4.36 4.11 22.14
C PHE A 11 5.77 4.52 21.71
N ALA A 12 6.08 4.40 20.42
CA ALA A 12 7.39 4.74 19.88
C ALA A 12 7.75 6.22 20.12
N ASN A 13 6.81 7.13 19.82
CA ASN A 13 7.01 8.56 20.06
C ASN A 13 7.22 8.87 21.57
N LYS A 14 6.41 8.25 22.44
CA LYS A 14 6.54 8.44 23.90
C LYS A 14 7.91 8.02 24.43
N HIS A 15 8.50 6.99 23.86
CA HIS A 15 9.75 6.38 24.31
C HIS A 15 10.95 6.72 23.44
N ASN A 16 10.79 7.63 22.46
CA ASN A 16 11.81 8.02 21.48
C ASN A 16 12.45 6.82 20.78
N ILE A 17 11.60 5.88 20.31
CA ILE A 17 12.01 4.65 19.65
C ILE A 17 11.89 4.84 18.13
N ARG A 18 12.95 4.53 17.40
CA ARG A 18 12.92 4.48 15.94
C ARG A 18 11.94 3.41 15.46
N LEU A 19 11.05 3.77 14.53
CA LEU A 19 10.12 2.84 13.88
C LEU A 19 10.57 2.47 12.49
N THR A 20 10.29 1.22 12.12
CA THR A 20 10.34 0.73 10.74
C THR A 20 9.03 0.03 10.40
N ILE A 21 8.69 -0.03 9.13
CA ILE A 21 7.49 -0.72 8.63
C ILE A 21 7.94 -1.78 7.63
N LYS A 22 7.49 -3.01 7.84
CA LYS A 22 7.88 -4.15 7.02
C LYS A 22 6.67 -5.01 6.69
N ASN A 23 6.49 -5.38 5.42
CA ASN A 23 5.67 -6.52 5.01
C ASN A 23 6.57 -7.77 4.86
N THR A 24 7.19 -7.96 3.70
CA THR A 24 8.04 -9.12 3.37
C THR A 24 9.55 -8.84 3.52
N GLY A 25 9.96 -7.58 3.39
CA GLY A 25 11.36 -7.18 3.53
C GLY A 25 12.16 -7.21 2.23
N HIS A 26 11.50 -7.19 1.07
CA HIS A 26 12.16 -7.08 -0.23
C HIS A 26 12.85 -5.73 -0.48
N ASN A 27 12.62 -4.74 0.38
CA ASN A 27 13.30 -3.44 0.27
C ASN A 27 14.78 -3.59 0.67
N PRO A 28 15.74 -3.35 -0.26
CA PRO A 28 17.18 -3.41 0.04
C PRO A 28 17.64 -2.30 1.00
N GLU A 29 16.89 -1.21 1.10
CA GLU A 29 17.16 -0.02 1.94
C GLU A 29 16.87 -0.24 3.44
N LYS A 30 16.79 -1.50 3.90
CA LYS A 30 16.68 -1.86 5.33
C LYS A 30 15.37 -1.45 6.02
N SER A 31 14.23 -1.82 5.45
CA SER A 31 12.90 -1.63 6.09
C SER A 31 12.75 -2.31 7.47
N SER A 32 13.78 -3.02 7.95
CA SER A 32 13.83 -3.66 9.27
C SER A 32 15.23 -3.51 9.90
N GLY A 33 15.77 -2.28 9.89
CA GLY A 33 17.10 -1.98 10.40
C GLY A 33 17.24 -2.22 11.91
N TYR A 34 18.43 -2.62 12.34
CA TYR A 34 18.80 -2.79 13.74
C TYR A 34 18.52 -1.51 14.56
N GLY A 35 18.14 -1.68 15.82
CA GLY A 35 17.85 -0.58 16.73
C GLY A 35 16.50 0.09 16.50
N SER A 36 15.55 -0.60 15.90
CA SER A 36 14.18 -0.11 15.65
C SER A 36 13.11 -1.07 16.15
N LEU A 37 11.93 -0.53 16.44
CA LEU A 37 10.70 -1.30 16.61
C LEU A 37 10.04 -1.43 15.24
N SER A 38 9.77 -2.66 14.80
CA SER A 38 9.16 -2.90 13.49
C SER A 38 7.65 -3.11 13.59
N ILE A 39 6.88 -2.37 12.79
CA ILE A 39 5.48 -2.68 12.51
C ILE A 39 5.46 -3.70 11.38
N TRP A 40 5.17 -4.95 11.72
CA TRP A 40 5.10 -6.04 10.74
C TRP A 40 3.69 -6.17 10.17
N THR A 41 3.49 -5.65 8.97
CA THR A 41 2.17 -5.62 8.33
C THR A 41 1.76 -6.94 7.68
N HIS A 42 2.65 -7.94 7.65
CA HIS A 42 2.47 -9.21 6.93
C HIS A 42 1.12 -9.90 7.16
N HIS A 43 0.53 -9.78 8.33
CA HIS A 43 -0.77 -10.38 8.65
C HIS A 43 -1.99 -9.54 8.27
N MET A 44 -1.82 -8.41 7.63
CA MET A 44 -2.90 -7.57 7.09
C MET A 44 -3.30 -8.08 5.70
N LYS A 45 -3.97 -9.24 5.62
CA LYS A 45 -4.23 -10.03 4.41
C LYS A 45 -5.60 -9.80 3.77
N HIS A 46 -6.28 -8.70 4.12
CA HIS A 46 -7.61 -8.45 3.56
C HIS A 46 -7.54 -8.20 2.06
N ILE A 47 -8.41 -8.86 1.28
CA ILE A 47 -8.64 -8.62 -0.15
C ILE A 47 -10.15 -8.60 -0.38
N GLU A 48 -10.65 -7.52 -0.96
CA GLU A 48 -12.06 -7.35 -1.31
C GLU A 48 -12.17 -6.76 -2.72
N ILE A 49 -13.07 -7.28 -3.56
CA ILE A 49 -13.27 -6.81 -4.94
C ILE A 49 -14.55 -5.99 -5.02
N HIS A 50 -14.44 -4.84 -5.63
CA HIS A 50 -15.55 -3.95 -6.00
C HIS A 50 -15.68 -3.89 -7.51
N ARG A 51 -16.82 -4.30 -8.04
CA ARG A 51 -17.11 -4.22 -9.49
C ARG A 51 -17.22 -2.77 -9.97
N TYR A 52 -17.73 -1.91 -9.11
CA TYR A 52 -17.82 -0.47 -9.29
C TYR A 52 -17.19 0.18 -8.07
N PHE A 53 -16.31 1.13 -8.30
CA PHE A 53 -15.63 1.84 -7.21
C PHE A 53 -15.53 3.30 -7.55
N THR A 54 -16.03 4.14 -6.65
CA THR A 54 -15.88 5.59 -6.70
C THR A 54 -15.03 6.02 -5.52
N PRO A 55 -13.88 6.68 -5.75
CA PRO A 55 -13.04 7.15 -4.66
C PRO A 55 -13.80 8.14 -3.76
N THR A 56 -13.47 8.12 -2.49
CA THR A 56 -14.12 8.93 -1.46
C THR A 56 -14.07 10.43 -1.83
N LYS A 57 -15.22 11.12 -1.77
CA LYS A 57 -15.38 12.54 -2.16
C LYS A 57 -15.20 12.86 -3.64
N CYS A 58 -14.94 11.90 -4.51
CA CYS A 58 -14.97 12.12 -5.95
C CYS A 58 -16.42 12.05 -6.49
N ARG A 59 -16.74 12.93 -7.43
CA ARG A 59 -18.12 13.03 -7.97
C ARG A 59 -18.40 12.12 -9.17
N SER A 60 -17.38 11.60 -9.86
CA SER A 60 -17.57 10.92 -11.15
C SER A 60 -16.40 10.02 -11.62
N ALA A 61 -15.52 9.58 -10.75
CA ALA A 61 -14.42 8.70 -11.14
C ALA A 61 -14.75 7.24 -10.81
N GLU A 62 -15.66 6.62 -11.57
CA GLU A 62 -15.81 5.17 -11.52
C GLU A 62 -14.60 4.52 -12.21
N SER A 63 -13.95 3.58 -11.52
CA SER A 63 -12.97 2.73 -12.18
C SER A 63 -13.68 1.84 -13.20
N PRO A 64 -13.37 1.96 -14.49
CA PRO A 64 -14.04 1.19 -15.54
C PRO A 64 -13.76 -0.33 -15.44
N PHE A 65 -12.71 -0.70 -14.72
CA PHE A 65 -12.28 -2.10 -14.55
C PHE A 65 -12.57 -2.66 -13.15
N GLY A 66 -13.30 -1.89 -12.31
CA GLY A 66 -13.47 -2.22 -10.90
C GLY A 66 -12.23 -1.89 -10.07
N ALA A 67 -12.24 -2.27 -8.80
CA ALA A 67 -11.13 -2.08 -7.87
C ALA A 67 -11.01 -3.25 -6.91
N ALA A 68 -9.82 -3.44 -6.35
CA ALA A 68 -9.59 -4.33 -5.23
C ALA A 68 -9.07 -3.54 -4.03
N ILE A 69 -9.70 -3.70 -2.87
CA ILE A 69 -9.13 -3.24 -1.59
C ILE A 69 -8.12 -4.29 -1.16
N VAL A 70 -6.89 -3.84 -0.92
CA VAL A 70 -5.76 -4.73 -0.61
C VAL A 70 -5.12 -4.30 0.70
N GLY A 71 -5.04 -5.19 1.66
CA GLY A 71 -4.36 -4.96 2.93
C GLY A 71 -2.84 -4.84 2.76
N ALA A 72 -2.21 -4.05 3.63
CA ALA A 72 -0.77 -3.74 3.56
C ALA A 72 0.17 -4.96 3.71
N GLY A 73 -0.35 -6.12 4.07
CA GLY A 73 0.39 -7.37 4.22
C GLY A 73 0.26 -8.34 3.03
N VAL A 74 -0.60 -8.03 2.05
CA VAL A 74 -0.85 -8.90 0.89
C VAL A 74 0.39 -8.94 -0.02
N GLN A 75 0.66 -10.12 -0.57
CA GLN A 75 1.75 -10.40 -1.49
C GLN A 75 1.23 -10.57 -2.93
N ASP A 76 2.09 -10.39 -3.92
CA ASP A 76 1.75 -10.49 -5.34
C ASP A 76 1.12 -11.83 -5.70
N GLY A 77 1.66 -12.93 -5.19
CA GLY A 77 1.10 -14.26 -5.40
C GLY A 77 -0.29 -14.46 -4.79
N GLU A 78 -0.53 -13.85 -3.64
CA GLU A 78 -1.82 -13.97 -2.95
C GLU A 78 -2.93 -13.24 -3.72
N ILE A 79 -2.66 -12.00 -4.18
CA ILE A 79 -3.67 -11.25 -4.95
C ILE A 79 -3.91 -11.88 -6.31
N LEU A 80 -2.88 -12.34 -7.01
CA LEU A 80 -3.05 -13.01 -8.30
C LEU A 80 -3.91 -14.28 -8.17
N GLN A 81 -3.64 -15.13 -7.18
CA GLN A 81 -4.44 -16.32 -6.92
C GLN A 81 -5.90 -15.99 -6.56
N TYR A 82 -6.09 -14.91 -5.79
CA TYR A 82 -7.42 -14.47 -5.40
C TYR A 82 -8.23 -13.96 -6.60
N LEU A 83 -7.61 -13.19 -7.49
CA LEU A 83 -8.21 -12.62 -8.69
C LEU A 83 -8.43 -13.69 -9.77
N ALA A 84 -7.47 -14.61 -9.98
CA ALA A 84 -7.57 -15.68 -10.99
C ALA A 84 -8.79 -16.58 -10.79
N LYS A 85 -9.17 -16.88 -9.55
CA LYS A 85 -10.40 -17.63 -9.23
C LYS A 85 -11.69 -16.92 -9.69
N ARG A 86 -11.60 -15.68 -10.11
CA ARG A 86 -12.71 -14.82 -10.55
C ARG A 86 -12.53 -14.33 -11.99
N ASN A 87 -11.60 -14.94 -12.74
CA ASN A 87 -11.22 -14.54 -14.10
C ASN A 87 -10.78 -13.06 -14.18
N LEU A 88 -10.09 -12.59 -13.16
CA LEU A 88 -9.52 -11.24 -13.06
C LEU A 88 -8.01 -11.31 -12.91
N THR A 89 -7.33 -10.23 -13.26
CA THR A 89 -5.89 -10.06 -13.05
C THR A 89 -5.58 -8.61 -12.65
N THR A 90 -4.36 -8.35 -12.25
CA THR A 90 -3.85 -7.01 -11.94
C THR A 90 -2.37 -6.91 -12.27
N VAL A 91 -1.83 -5.69 -12.29
CA VAL A 91 -0.40 -5.46 -12.38
C VAL A 91 0.24 -5.80 -11.04
N VAL A 92 1.28 -6.62 -11.07
CA VAL A 92 2.11 -6.99 -9.91
C VAL A 92 3.56 -7.14 -10.37
N GLY A 93 4.47 -7.30 -9.41
CA GLY A 93 5.88 -7.62 -9.68
C GLY A 93 6.10 -9.00 -10.27
N SER A 94 7.36 -9.35 -10.48
CA SER A 94 7.75 -10.64 -11.07
C SER A 94 7.95 -11.75 -10.02
N ASN A 95 7.97 -11.42 -8.75
CA ASN A 95 8.18 -12.36 -7.66
C ASN A 95 6.96 -12.43 -6.77
N MET A 96 6.41 -13.62 -6.60
CA MET A 96 5.17 -13.87 -5.86
C MET A 96 5.22 -13.47 -4.38
N ASP A 97 6.41 -13.40 -3.79
CA ASP A 97 6.61 -13.06 -2.37
C ASP A 97 6.73 -11.55 -2.11
N VAL A 98 6.74 -10.72 -3.15
CA VAL A 98 6.80 -9.25 -2.99
C VAL A 98 5.48 -8.73 -2.40
N GLY A 99 5.58 -7.78 -1.48
CA GLY A 99 4.40 -7.11 -0.91
C GLY A 99 3.82 -6.08 -1.86
N VAL A 100 2.56 -6.26 -2.25
CA VAL A 100 1.84 -5.41 -3.22
C VAL A 100 1.95 -3.92 -2.88
N THR A 101 1.68 -3.56 -1.61
CA THR A 101 1.67 -2.15 -1.19
C THR A 101 3.04 -1.50 -1.33
N GLY A 102 4.10 -2.15 -0.81
CA GLY A 102 5.46 -1.62 -0.90
C GLY A 102 5.96 -1.52 -2.35
N TRP A 103 5.63 -2.52 -3.17
CA TRP A 103 5.95 -2.54 -4.58
C TRP A 103 5.24 -1.40 -5.35
N ALA A 104 3.93 -1.24 -5.18
CA ALA A 104 3.15 -0.22 -5.87
C ALA A 104 3.55 1.19 -5.47
N THR A 105 3.78 1.45 -4.17
CA THR A 105 4.18 2.77 -3.68
C THR A 105 5.62 3.13 -4.04
N GLY A 106 6.46 2.15 -4.37
CA GLY A 106 7.81 2.35 -4.93
C GLY A 106 7.84 2.52 -6.46
N GLY A 107 6.69 2.67 -7.10
CA GLY A 107 6.54 2.74 -8.56
C GLY A 107 5.89 1.49 -9.15
N GLY A 108 6.43 0.31 -8.88
CA GLY A 108 5.81 -0.97 -9.20
C GLY A 108 5.85 -1.37 -10.66
N HIS A 109 6.98 -1.89 -11.16
CA HIS A 109 7.06 -2.46 -12.51
C HIS A 109 6.81 -3.97 -12.51
N GLY A 110 6.27 -4.48 -13.60
CA GLY A 110 5.97 -5.90 -13.79
C GLY A 110 5.63 -6.24 -15.24
N ILE A 111 5.26 -7.48 -15.49
CA ILE A 111 5.02 -8.01 -16.86
C ILE A 111 3.91 -7.24 -17.59
N LEU A 112 2.86 -6.81 -16.88
CA LEU A 112 1.70 -6.14 -17.46
C LEU A 112 1.84 -4.61 -17.50
N THR A 113 2.95 -4.04 -17.04
CA THR A 113 3.16 -2.59 -16.96
C THR A 113 3.04 -1.89 -18.32
N GLY A 114 3.51 -2.51 -19.38
CA GLY A 114 3.40 -1.95 -20.74
C GLY A 114 1.98 -1.81 -21.28
N VAL A 115 1.01 -2.49 -20.66
CA VAL A 115 -0.41 -2.47 -21.08
C VAL A 115 -1.26 -1.64 -20.13
N TYR A 116 -1.02 -1.77 -18.81
CA TYR A 116 -1.90 -1.21 -17.77
C TYR A 116 -1.23 -0.15 -16.90
N GLY A 117 -0.02 0.28 -17.21
CA GLY A 117 0.74 1.24 -16.41
C GLY A 117 1.48 0.59 -15.22
N MET A 118 2.18 1.40 -14.47
CA MET A 118 2.92 1.02 -13.27
C MET A 118 1.98 0.64 -12.11
N GLY A 119 2.49 -0.01 -11.09
CA GLY A 119 1.72 -0.26 -9.87
C GLY A 119 1.22 1.04 -9.23
N ALA A 120 2.03 2.08 -9.23
CA ALA A 120 1.66 3.42 -8.77
C ALA A 120 0.48 4.03 -9.54
N ASP A 121 0.41 3.80 -10.87
CA ASP A 121 -0.69 4.28 -11.71
C ASP A 121 -2.01 3.58 -11.40
N ASN A 122 -1.94 2.37 -10.86
CA ASN A 122 -3.10 1.56 -10.49
C ASN A 122 -3.60 1.80 -9.06
N ILE A 123 -2.96 2.68 -8.27
CA ILE A 123 -3.49 3.10 -6.98
C ILE A 123 -4.59 4.13 -7.21
N ILE A 124 -5.81 3.83 -6.77
CA ILE A 124 -6.98 4.71 -6.91
C ILE A 124 -7.23 5.48 -5.61
N GLU A 125 -7.06 4.84 -4.48
CA GLU A 125 -7.26 5.40 -3.14
C GLU A 125 -6.39 4.65 -2.13
N ALA A 126 -5.95 5.33 -1.08
CA ALA A 126 -5.22 4.71 0.02
C ALA A 126 -5.71 5.22 1.38
N ASN A 127 -5.83 4.30 2.36
CA ASN A 127 -6.02 4.64 3.76
C ASN A 127 -4.67 4.56 4.49
N ILE A 128 -4.22 5.67 5.04
CA ILE A 128 -2.87 5.88 5.56
C ILE A 128 -2.94 6.29 7.03
N VAL A 129 -2.05 5.72 7.84
CA VAL A 129 -1.79 6.23 9.19
C VAL A 129 -0.57 7.15 9.10
N THR A 130 -0.76 8.44 9.38
CA THR A 130 0.29 9.45 9.30
C THR A 130 1.23 9.41 10.51
N SER A 131 2.36 10.11 10.43
CA SER A 131 3.28 10.30 11.56
C SER A 131 2.61 11.02 12.75
N GLN A 132 1.60 11.87 12.48
CA GLN A 132 0.75 12.50 13.49
C GLN A 132 -0.27 11.53 14.10
N ARG A 133 -0.32 10.29 13.62
CA ARG A 133 -1.23 9.23 14.09
C ARG A 133 -2.67 9.38 13.59
N ASP A 134 -2.92 10.25 12.63
CA ASP A 134 -4.21 10.38 11.99
C ASP A 134 -4.41 9.28 10.95
N ILE A 135 -5.64 8.80 10.83
CA ILE A 135 -6.03 7.91 9.73
C ILE A 135 -6.64 8.81 8.66
N VAL A 136 -5.98 8.89 7.52
CA VAL A 136 -6.43 9.73 6.40
C VAL A 136 -6.69 8.87 5.18
N THR A 137 -7.72 9.23 4.42
CA THR A 137 -7.96 8.69 3.08
C THR A 137 -7.37 9.66 2.06
N ALA A 138 -6.52 9.15 1.17
CA ALA A 138 -5.84 9.92 0.13
C ALA A 138 -6.22 9.39 -1.26
N ASN A 139 -6.67 10.28 -2.13
CA ASN A 139 -7.00 10.04 -3.54
C ASN A 139 -6.90 11.38 -4.31
N GLU A 140 -7.26 11.41 -5.57
CA GLU A 140 -7.20 12.64 -6.40
C GLU A 140 -8.11 13.76 -5.88
N CYS A 141 -9.16 13.44 -5.10
CA CYS A 141 -10.18 14.39 -4.64
C CYS A 141 -9.98 14.84 -3.19
N GLN A 142 -9.12 14.17 -2.42
CA GLN A 142 -8.80 14.56 -1.05
C GLN A 142 -7.41 14.08 -0.65
N ASN A 143 -6.68 14.91 0.13
CA ASN A 143 -5.29 14.67 0.52
C ASN A 143 -4.43 14.31 -0.70
N SER A 144 -4.61 15.07 -1.80
CA SER A 144 -4.00 14.79 -3.10
C SER A 144 -2.48 14.92 -3.10
N ASP A 145 -1.92 15.71 -2.21
CA ASP A 145 -0.48 15.82 -1.94
C ASP A 145 0.09 14.52 -1.39
N ILE A 146 -0.57 13.93 -0.39
CA ILE A 146 -0.21 12.61 0.16
C ILE A 146 -0.41 11.54 -0.92
N PHE A 147 -1.51 11.61 -1.66
CA PHE A 147 -1.80 10.66 -2.75
C PHE A 147 -0.73 10.70 -3.83
N TRP A 148 -0.28 11.87 -4.23
CA TRP A 148 0.84 12.04 -5.14
C TRP A 148 2.13 11.44 -4.58
N ALA A 149 2.43 11.73 -3.31
CA ALA A 149 3.67 11.29 -2.66
C ALA A 149 3.80 9.77 -2.57
N ILE A 150 2.70 9.04 -2.33
CA ILE A 150 2.73 7.58 -2.22
C ILE A 150 2.76 6.85 -3.56
N ARG A 151 2.59 7.55 -4.67
CA ARG A 151 2.62 6.98 -6.02
C ARG A 151 4.01 7.08 -6.65
N GLY A 152 4.97 6.32 -6.10
CA GLY A 152 6.35 6.23 -6.57
C GLY A 152 7.38 6.97 -5.71
N GLY A 153 6.94 7.81 -4.75
CA GLY A 153 7.83 8.62 -3.91
C GLY A 153 8.20 8.00 -2.55
N VAL A 154 7.59 6.90 -2.16
CA VAL A 154 7.67 6.38 -0.77
C VAL A 154 9.07 5.96 -0.36
N VAL A 155 9.91 5.50 -1.27
CA VAL A 155 11.31 5.12 -0.94
C VAL A 155 12.12 6.34 -0.46
N ALA A 156 11.79 7.54 -0.94
CA ALA A 156 12.47 8.78 -0.55
C ALA A 156 11.78 9.53 0.61
N LEU A 157 10.48 9.30 0.82
CA LEU A 157 9.65 10.10 1.74
C LEU A 157 9.39 9.43 3.10
N VAL A 158 9.69 8.15 3.27
CA VAL A 158 9.47 7.38 4.51
C VAL A 158 10.79 7.02 5.19
N SER A 159 11.80 7.85 5.03
CA SER A 159 13.01 7.83 5.87
C SER A 159 12.73 8.63 7.14
N PHE A 160 12.16 7.99 8.14
CA PHE A 160 12.03 8.51 9.51
C PHE A 160 13.00 7.83 10.45
#